data_e54cac6d72e3dcfd4c3f9e58f1e1ea58
#
_entry.id   e54cac6d72e3dcfd4c3f9e58f1e1ea58
#
_cell.length_a   1.000
_cell.length_b   1.000
_cell.length_c   1.000
_cell.angle_alpha   90.00
_cell.angle_beta   90.00
_cell.angle_gamma   90.00
#
_symmetry.space_group_name_H-M   'P 1'
#
loop_
_entity.id
_entity.type
_entity.pdbx_description
1 polymer ?
#
loop_
_entity_poly.entity_id
_entity_poly.type
_entity_poly.pdbx_seq_one_letter_code
_entity_poly.pdbx_strand_id
1 'polypeptide(L)'
;MINGTRLLDQLYKDLLTNSPQTITMDIPSEIGSGRIAQTTIKHGIILSDWQMCYQSDMNVQGPVSKEYIQIIFCLNDGISWGIMDERRSVTIQKNESCIYAGHGGTEYICYKKDSKFSFKSIKIPVTYFSHLLADYFDGQEVTAYEKKLLGGISKVPVTPIMEQILAETSQFAQYRGGLGYLYLDGKLLELLSIYLGELLELDILMGENISMSRTERAAILEAKRIIDSQLAFAPSCEELSRMVHLSMTKLTRGFSSFYGMPIHQYVIGQRLTQAAQLLLEGDWNVSEVAAIVGYGKASNFAAAF
;
A
#
# COMPACT_ATOMS: atom_id res chain seq x y z
N MET A 1 1.97 -10.78 -29.83
CA MET A 1 2.52 -10.29 -28.54
C MET A 1 2.51 -8.77 -28.59
N ILE A 2 1.58 -8.16 -27.85
CA ILE A 2 1.53 -6.68 -27.74
C ILE A 2 2.72 -6.30 -26.87
N ASN A 3 3.60 -5.49 -27.42
CA ASN A 3 4.82 -5.06 -26.72
C ASN A 3 4.43 -3.99 -25.70
N GLY A 4 4.14 -4.42 -24.46
CA GLY A 4 3.77 -3.53 -23.35
C GLY A 4 4.81 -2.45 -23.05
N THR A 5 6.06 -2.68 -23.47
CA THR A 5 7.17 -1.72 -23.38
C THR A 5 6.87 -0.44 -24.17
N ARG A 6 6.24 -0.54 -25.34
CA ARG A 6 5.89 0.64 -26.17
C ARG A 6 4.82 1.53 -25.50
N LEU A 7 3.87 0.92 -24.81
CA LEU A 7 2.82 1.64 -24.11
C LEU A 7 3.38 2.38 -22.88
N LEU A 8 4.27 1.72 -22.13
CA LEU A 8 4.96 2.31 -20.99
C LEU A 8 5.96 3.39 -21.41
N ASP A 9 6.71 3.19 -22.51
CA ASP A 9 7.64 4.20 -23.03
C ASP A 9 6.92 5.48 -23.46
N GLN A 10 5.72 5.36 -23.99
CA GLN A 10 4.91 6.52 -24.39
C GLN A 10 4.38 7.26 -23.16
N LEU A 11 3.92 6.53 -22.14
CA LEU A 11 3.55 7.07 -20.83
C LEU A 11 4.71 7.82 -20.15
N TYR A 12 5.92 7.29 -20.20
CA TYR A 12 7.08 7.92 -19.56
C TYR A 12 7.57 9.17 -20.30
N LYS A 13 7.39 9.25 -21.62
CA LYS A 13 7.81 10.43 -22.40
C LYS A 13 6.92 11.65 -22.20
N ASP A 14 5.63 11.44 -21.98
CA ASP A 14 4.65 12.53 -21.81
C ASP A 14 4.63 13.10 -20.38
N LEU A 15 5.37 12.48 -19.45
CA LEU A 15 5.28 12.73 -18.01
C LEU A 15 6.33 13.69 -17.44
N LEU A 16 7.29 14.13 -18.23
CA LEU A 16 8.38 15.00 -17.76
C LEU A 16 8.04 16.48 -17.87
N THR A 17 6.90 16.88 -17.30
CA THR A 17 6.59 18.29 -17.16
C THR A 17 6.74 18.74 -15.71
N ASN A 18 7.41 19.86 -15.49
CA ASN A 18 7.61 20.45 -14.16
C ASN A 18 6.36 21.14 -13.58
N SER A 19 5.24 21.12 -14.31
CA SER A 19 3.97 21.71 -13.87
C SER A 19 3.07 20.65 -13.27
N PRO A 20 2.35 20.92 -12.17
CA PRO A 20 1.36 20.02 -11.62
C PRO A 20 0.30 19.65 -12.65
N GLN A 21 0.16 18.38 -12.94
CA GLN A 21 -0.83 17.83 -13.88
C GLN A 21 -1.22 16.41 -13.53
N THR A 22 -2.41 16.01 -13.94
CA THR A 22 -2.89 14.64 -13.85
C THR A 22 -3.16 14.09 -15.24
N ILE A 23 -2.62 12.91 -15.53
CA ILE A 23 -2.86 12.16 -16.77
C ILE A 23 -3.53 10.84 -16.38
N THR A 24 -4.54 10.45 -17.14
CA THR A 24 -5.24 9.16 -16.96
C THR A 24 -5.19 8.37 -18.25
N MET A 25 -5.04 7.06 -18.11
CA MET A 25 -5.07 6.12 -19.22
C MET A 25 -5.92 4.91 -18.82
N ASP A 26 -6.87 4.57 -19.66
CA ASP A 26 -7.64 3.33 -19.53
C ASP A 26 -6.86 2.17 -20.19
N ILE A 27 -6.93 0.99 -19.58
CA ILE A 27 -6.32 -0.22 -20.15
C ILE A 27 -7.12 -0.62 -21.40
N PRO A 28 -6.46 -0.84 -22.55
CA PRO A 28 -7.14 -1.28 -23.76
C PRO A 28 -7.96 -2.55 -23.54
N SER A 29 -9.22 -2.55 -24.01
CA SER A 29 -10.17 -3.66 -23.83
C SER A 29 -9.68 -5.00 -24.38
N GLU A 30 -8.77 -4.97 -25.36
CA GLU A 30 -8.17 -6.15 -25.98
C GLU A 30 -7.21 -6.90 -25.07
N ILE A 31 -6.66 -6.23 -24.03
CA ILE A 31 -5.69 -6.83 -23.11
C ILE A 31 -6.23 -6.93 -21.68
N GLY A 32 -7.26 -6.17 -21.34
CA GLY A 32 -7.79 -6.19 -19.99
C GLY A 32 -8.78 -5.07 -19.71
N SER A 33 -8.88 -4.71 -18.45
CA SER A 33 -9.67 -3.58 -17.97
C SER A 33 -8.96 -2.88 -16.84
N GLY A 34 -9.29 -1.62 -16.64
CA GLY A 34 -8.75 -0.83 -15.54
C GLY A 34 -8.27 0.53 -15.98
N ARG A 35 -7.64 1.24 -15.05
CA ARG A 35 -7.18 2.61 -15.25
C ARG A 35 -5.87 2.85 -14.52
N ILE A 36 -5.01 3.63 -15.16
CA ILE A 36 -3.80 4.18 -14.57
C ILE A 36 -3.97 5.69 -14.51
N ALA A 37 -3.88 6.26 -13.30
CA ALA A 37 -3.86 7.70 -13.11
C ALA A 37 -2.47 8.10 -12.59
N GLN A 38 -1.93 9.18 -13.13
CA GLN A 38 -0.64 9.69 -12.73
C GLN A 38 -0.72 11.19 -12.52
N THR A 39 -0.31 11.64 -11.35
CA THR A 39 -0.31 13.05 -10.97
C THR A 39 1.11 13.48 -10.67
N THR A 40 1.63 14.41 -11.46
CA THR A 40 2.89 15.10 -11.18
C THR A 40 2.59 16.30 -10.29
N ILE A 41 3.29 16.38 -9.17
CA ILE A 41 3.19 17.48 -8.21
C ILE A 41 4.48 18.28 -8.17
N LYS A 42 4.58 19.22 -7.23
CA LYS A 42 5.76 20.07 -7.06
C LYS A 42 7.04 19.25 -6.93
N HIS A 43 8.15 19.80 -7.32
CA HIS A 43 9.49 19.17 -7.31
C HIS A 43 9.64 17.91 -8.19
N GLY A 44 8.73 17.69 -9.14
CA GLY A 44 8.81 16.54 -10.04
C GLY A 44 8.44 15.21 -9.38
N ILE A 45 7.77 15.24 -8.23
CA ILE A 45 7.26 14.05 -7.57
C ILE A 45 6.07 13.51 -8.36
N ILE A 46 6.01 12.20 -8.55
CA ILE A 46 4.98 11.54 -9.33
C ILE A 46 4.23 10.56 -8.44
N LEU A 47 2.93 10.78 -8.30
CA LEU A 47 1.99 9.88 -7.65
C LEU A 47 1.25 9.10 -8.72
N SER A 48 1.21 7.77 -8.64
CA SER A 48 0.48 6.95 -9.59
C SER A 48 -0.47 5.99 -8.88
N ASP A 49 -1.67 5.88 -9.43
CA ASP A 49 -2.71 4.94 -8.99
C ASP A 49 -2.96 3.95 -10.14
N TRP A 50 -2.80 2.67 -9.86
CA TRP A 50 -2.86 1.60 -10.83
C TRP A 50 -3.96 0.62 -10.43
N GLN A 51 -4.96 0.48 -11.28
CA GLN A 51 -6.04 -0.49 -11.11
C GLN A 51 -6.18 -1.26 -12.42
N MET A 52 -5.85 -2.53 -12.39
CA MET A 52 -5.75 -3.34 -13.62
C MET A 52 -6.19 -4.77 -13.39
N CYS A 53 -6.83 -5.34 -14.44
CA CYS A 53 -7.13 -6.76 -14.54
C CYS A 53 -6.85 -7.19 -15.98
N TYR A 54 -5.96 -8.14 -16.19
CA TYR A 54 -5.55 -8.59 -17.53
C TYR A 54 -6.22 -9.90 -17.90
N GLN A 55 -6.57 -10.05 -19.19
CA GLN A 55 -7.20 -11.26 -19.75
C GLN A 55 -6.20 -12.41 -20.04
N SER A 56 -4.90 -12.15 -19.92
CA SER A 56 -3.82 -13.13 -20.07
C SER A 56 -2.65 -12.76 -19.15
N ASP A 57 -1.75 -13.72 -18.88
CA ASP A 57 -0.50 -13.41 -18.17
C ASP A 57 0.28 -12.35 -18.93
N MET A 58 0.65 -11.26 -18.25
CA MET A 58 1.39 -10.14 -18.82
C MET A 58 2.77 -10.04 -18.17
N ASN A 59 3.79 -9.97 -19.02
CA ASN A 59 5.16 -9.68 -18.60
C ASN A 59 5.56 -8.33 -19.19
N VAL A 60 5.72 -7.35 -18.34
CA VAL A 60 6.07 -5.98 -18.73
C VAL A 60 7.52 -5.72 -18.35
N GLN A 61 8.26 -5.09 -19.24
CA GLN A 61 9.64 -4.68 -19.00
C GLN A 61 9.77 -3.18 -19.25
N GLY A 62 10.53 -2.50 -18.42
CA GLY A 62 10.76 -1.08 -18.56
C GLY A 62 12.11 -0.64 -17.96
N PRO A 63 12.62 0.52 -18.37
CA PRO A 63 13.85 1.07 -17.79
C PRO A 63 13.59 1.56 -16.36
N VAL A 64 14.55 1.31 -15.47
CA VAL A 64 14.58 1.89 -14.12
C VAL A 64 15.39 3.19 -14.17
N SER A 65 14.74 4.32 -13.95
CA SER A 65 15.43 5.60 -13.93
C SER A 65 16.30 5.75 -12.68
N LYS A 66 17.56 6.16 -12.86
CA LYS A 66 18.48 6.52 -11.76
C LYS A 66 18.07 7.79 -11.00
N GLU A 67 17.17 8.56 -11.58
CA GLU A 67 16.81 9.88 -11.07
C GLU A 67 15.77 9.85 -9.95
N TYR A 68 15.16 8.67 -9.72
CA TYR A 68 14.05 8.54 -8.76
C TYR A 68 14.30 7.46 -7.72
N ILE A 69 13.85 7.77 -6.50
CA ILE A 69 13.50 6.78 -5.50
C ILE A 69 12.04 6.43 -5.73
N GLN A 70 11.73 5.14 -5.71
CA GLN A 70 10.37 4.66 -5.92
C GLN A 70 9.87 3.91 -4.71
N ILE A 71 8.64 4.23 -4.29
CA ILE A 71 7.88 3.50 -3.27
C ILE A 71 6.66 2.90 -3.97
N ILE A 72 6.42 1.61 -3.76
CA ILE A 72 5.25 0.90 -4.31
C ILE A 72 4.46 0.33 -3.14
N PHE A 73 3.16 0.59 -3.10
CA PHE A 73 2.20 0.07 -2.13
C PHE A 73 1.26 -0.90 -2.82
N CYS A 74 1.27 -2.17 -2.43
CA CYS A 74 0.38 -3.19 -2.97
C CYS A 74 -0.89 -3.26 -2.12
N LEU A 75 -2.02 -2.86 -2.71
CA LEU A 75 -3.30 -2.72 -2.00
C LEU A 75 -4.23 -3.91 -2.20
N ASN A 76 -3.97 -4.75 -3.21
CA ASN A 76 -4.78 -5.93 -3.53
C ASN A 76 -3.89 -7.12 -3.92
N ASP A 77 -4.21 -7.84 -5.00
CA ASP A 77 -3.42 -9.00 -5.43
C ASP A 77 -1.95 -8.65 -5.61
N GLY A 78 -1.07 -9.54 -5.13
CA GLY A 78 0.36 -9.32 -5.16
C GLY A 78 0.94 -9.35 -6.57
N ILE A 79 2.08 -8.69 -6.75
CA ILE A 79 2.85 -8.68 -8.00
C ILE A 79 4.22 -9.29 -7.80
N SER A 80 4.71 -9.98 -8.83
CA SER A 80 6.12 -10.38 -8.90
C SER A 80 6.87 -9.36 -9.74
N TRP A 81 7.87 -8.74 -9.13
CA TRP A 81 8.67 -7.69 -9.72
C TRP A 81 10.16 -7.96 -9.51
N GLY A 82 11.00 -7.54 -10.43
CA GLY A 82 12.44 -7.71 -10.30
C GLY A 82 13.25 -6.85 -11.24
N ILE A 83 14.56 -6.87 -11.03
CA ILE A 83 15.55 -6.19 -11.86
C ILE A 83 16.36 -7.25 -12.60
N MET A 84 16.34 -7.18 -13.94
CA MET A 84 16.93 -8.22 -14.80
C MET A 84 18.43 -8.36 -14.58
N ASP A 85 19.16 -7.25 -14.45
CA ASP A 85 20.62 -7.24 -14.38
C ASP A 85 21.16 -7.74 -13.03
N GLU A 86 20.33 -7.72 -11.99
CA GLU A 86 20.74 -8.11 -10.64
C GLU A 86 20.29 -9.52 -10.23
N ARG A 87 19.53 -10.24 -11.07
CA ARG A 87 18.88 -11.51 -10.76
C ARG A 87 18.08 -11.47 -9.44
N ARG A 88 17.63 -10.28 -9.07
CA ARG A 88 16.81 -10.07 -7.87
C ARG A 88 15.35 -9.99 -8.28
N SER A 89 14.54 -10.88 -7.73
CA SER A 89 13.09 -10.80 -7.84
C SER A 89 12.49 -10.63 -6.45
N VAL A 90 11.46 -9.81 -6.37
CA VAL A 90 10.71 -9.58 -5.15
C VAL A 90 9.24 -9.79 -5.47
N THR A 91 8.59 -10.60 -4.67
CA THR A 91 7.12 -10.66 -4.67
C THR A 91 6.62 -9.71 -3.60
N ILE A 92 5.77 -8.76 -3.98
CA ILE A 92 5.10 -7.84 -3.08
C ILE A 92 3.67 -8.35 -2.94
N GLN A 93 3.27 -8.68 -1.71
CA GLN A 93 1.94 -9.19 -1.40
C GLN A 93 0.99 -8.05 -1.01
N LYS A 94 -0.28 -8.36 -0.88
CA LYS A 94 -1.26 -7.41 -0.34
C LYS A 94 -0.80 -6.86 1.01
N ASN A 95 -0.95 -5.57 1.19
CA ASN A 95 -0.55 -4.81 2.38
C ASN A 95 0.98 -4.83 2.63
N GLU A 96 1.76 -5.11 1.59
CA GLU A 96 3.19 -4.87 1.59
C GLU A 96 3.53 -3.68 0.68
N SER A 97 4.59 -3.00 1.01
CA SER A 97 5.22 -1.99 0.17
C SER A 97 6.70 -2.29 0.01
N CYS A 98 7.30 -1.69 -0.99
CA CYS A 98 8.75 -1.68 -1.11
C CYS A 98 9.25 -0.29 -1.51
N ILE A 99 10.48 0.01 -1.09
CA ILE A 99 11.22 1.18 -1.52
C ILE A 99 12.55 0.75 -2.14
N TYR A 100 12.93 1.42 -3.20
CA TYR A 100 14.23 1.23 -3.85
C TYR A 100 14.68 2.49 -4.58
N ALA A 101 15.99 2.64 -4.71
CA ALA A 101 16.59 3.64 -5.59
C ALA A 101 16.83 3.03 -6.97
N GLY A 102 16.47 3.74 -8.03
CA GLY A 102 16.72 3.31 -9.38
C GLY A 102 18.23 3.33 -9.72
N HIS A 103 18.71 2.33 -10.44
CA HIS A 103 20.13 2.21 -10.80
C HIS A 103 20.35 2.04 -12.31
N GLY A 104 19.33 2.29 -13.12
CA GLY A 104 19.44 2.34 -14.57
C GLY A 104 19.46 0.99 -15.27
N GLY A 105 18.98 -0.07 -14.60
CA GLY A 105 18.75 -1.38 -15.20
C GLY A 105 17.38 -1.48 -15.88
N THR A 106 16.98 -2.70 -16.21
CA THR A 106 15.65 -3.03 -16.73
C THR A 106 14.84 -3.77 -15.65
N GLU A 107 13.69 -3.23 -15.30
CA GLU A 107 12.73 -3.93 -14.44
C GLU A 107 11.83 -4.84 -15.27
N TYR A 108 11.32 -5.88 -14.63
CA TYR A 108 10.24 -6.71 -15.16
C TYR A 108 9.15 -6.87 -14.11
N ILE A 109 7.91 -6.90 -14.57
CA ILE A 109 6.73 -7.08 -13.74
C ILE A 109 5.88 -8.17 -14.37
N CYS A 110 5.47 -9.14 -13.56
CA CYS A 110 4.60 -10.24 -13.99
C CYS A 110 3.23 -10.06 -13.37
N TYR A 111 2.23 -9.86 -14.21
CA TYR A 111 0.81 -9.80 -13.84
C TYR A 111 0.14 -11.10 -14.21
N LYS A 112 -0.56 -11.72 -13.29
CA LYS A 112 -1.32 -12.95 -13.56
C LYS A 112 -2.68 -12.64 -14.16
N LYS A 113 -3.11 -13.51 -15.08
CA LYS A 113 -4.43 -13.48 -15.67
C LYS A 113 -5.52 -13.43 -14.59
N ASP A 114 -6.58 -12.65 -14.84
CA ASP A 114 -7.79 -12.50 -14.02
C ASP A 114 -7.55 -12.02 -12.58
N SER A 115 -6.30 -11.66 -12.21
CA SER A 115 -5.98 -11.04 -10.92
C SER A 115 -6.30 -9.56 -10.97
N LYS A 116 -6.92 -9.05 -9.90
CA LYS A 116 -7.26 -7.63 -9.74
C LYS A 116 -6.11 -6.92 -9.04
N PHE A 117 -5.26 -6.28 -9.81
CA PHE A 117 -4.14 -5.51 -9.26
C PHE A 117 -4.60 -4.11 -8.88
N SER A 118 -4.26 -3.71 -7.67
CA SER A 118 -4.42 -2.34 -7.20
C SER A 118 -3.17 -1.95 -6.43
N PHE A 119 -2.43 -0.99 -6.95
CA PHE A 119 -1.27 -0.45 -6.25
C PHE A 119 -1.12 1.04 -6.50
N LYS A 120 -0.49 1.69 -5.54
CA LYS A 120 -0.07 3.07 -5.66
C LYS A 120 1.45 3.13 -5.67
N SER A 121 2.01 4.06 -6.45
CA SER A 121 3.43 4.30 -6.44
C SER A 121 3.75 5.78 -6.31
N ILE A 122 4.87 6.06 -5.66
CA ILE A 122 5.41 7.40 -5.49
C ILE A 122 6.83 7.37 -6.04
N LYS A 123 7.09 8.21 -7.04
CA LYS A 123 8.45 8.46 -7.55
C LYS A 123 8.91 9.81 -7.04
N ILE A 124 10.02 9.84 -6.34
CA ILE A 124 10.60 11.05 -5.74
C ILE A 124 11.97 11.28 -6.37
N PRO A 125 12.24 12.44 -6.97
CA PRO A 125 13.57 12.75 -7.47
C PRO A 125 14.62 12.60 -6.37
N VAL A 126 15.71 11.90 -6.67
CA VAL A 126 16.80 11.64 -5.70
C VAL A 126 17.31 12.94 -5.09
N THR A 127 17.47 13.98 -5.89
CA THR A 127 17.93 15.29 -5.42
C THR A 127 16.98 15.91 -4.39
N TYR A 128 15.67 15.85 -4.65
CA TYR A 128 14.67 16.36 -3.70
C TYR A 128 14.66 15.53 -2.42
N PHE A 129 14.72 14.20 -2.54
CA PHE A 129 14.73 13.31 -1.38
C PHE A 129 15.96 13.54 -0.48
N SER A 130 17.14 13.71 -1.09
CA SER A 130 18.37 14.02 -0.33
C SER A 130 18.28 15.38 0.39
N HIS A 131 17.70 16.40 -0.24
CA HIS A 131 17.46 17.69 0.43
C HIS A 131 16.46 17.53 1.59
N LEU A 132 15.37 16.81 1.39
CA LEU A 132 14.39 16.52 2.43
C LEU A 132 15.04 15.83 3.64
N LEU A 133 15.90 14.84 3.42
CA LEU A 133 16.63 14.18 4.50
C LEU A 133 17.55 15.16 5.23
N ALA A 134 18.31 15.97 4.48
CA ALA A 134 19.25 16.92 5.07
C ALA A 134 18.56 18.05 5.87
N ASP A 135 17.32 18.42 5.50
CA ASP A 135 16.56 19.47 6.17
C ASP A 135 15.96 19.03 7.51
N TYR A 136 15.67 17.74 7.70
CA TYR A 136 14.92 17.24 8.86
C TYR A 136 15.67 16.22 9.72
N PHE A 137 16.76 15.61 9.23
CA PHE A 137 17.46 14.53 9.91
C PHE A 137 18.92 14.88 10.14
N ASP A 138 19.51 14.30 11.19
CA ASP A 138 20.94 14.45 11.43
C ASP A 138 21.78 13.54 10.47
N GLY A 139 23.09 13.78 10.43
CA GLY A 139 23.96 13.04 9.49
C GLY A 139 24.03 11.54 9.75
N GLN A 140 23.73 11.05 10.96
CA GLN A 140 23.68 9.61 11.25
C GLN A 140 22.41 8.99 10.72
N GLU A 141 21.27 9.66 10.88
CA GLU A 141 19.98 9.25 10.34
C GLU A 141 20.00 9.27 8.81
N VAL A 142 20.52 10.35 8.18
CA VAL A 142 20.69 10.43 6.72
C VAL A 142 21.50 9.24 6.21
N THR A 143 22.63 8.92 6.84
CA THR A 143 23.46 7.77 6.46
C THR A 143 22.72 6.45 6.61
N ALA A 144 21.88 6.30 7.64
CA ALA A 144 21.07 5.10 7.84
C ALA A 144 20.02 4.91 6.72
N TYR A 145 19.33 5.97 6.30
CA TYR A 145 18.41 5.94 5.17
C TYR A 145 19.13 5.61 3.86
N GLU A 146 20.22 6.29 3.56
CA GLU A 146 21.01 6.05 2.35
C GLU A 146 21.50 4.61 2.28
N LYS A 147 22.02 4.06 3.38
CA LYS A 147 22.45 2.66 3.46
C LYS A 147 21.31 1.68 3.17
N LYS A 148 20.11 1.93 3.69
CA LYS A 148 18.94 1.08 3.41
C LYS A 148 18.50 1.18 1.95
N LEU A 149 18.51 2.37 1.37
CA LEU A 149 18.13 2.59 -0.03
C LEU A 149 19.15 2.03 -1.02
N LEU A 150 20.44 2.24 -0.77
CA LEU A 150 21.53 1.72 -1.58
C LEU A 150 21.73 0.21 -1.41
N GLY A 151 21.28 -0.38 -0.30
CA GLY A 151 21.30 -1.81 -0.03
C GLY A 151 20.38 -2.65 -0.92
N GLY A 152 19.57 -2.00 -1.77
CA GLY A 152 18.64 -2.64 -2.70
C GLY A 152 17.18 -2.38 -2.35
N ILE A 153 16.33 -3.41 -2.54
CA ILE A 153 14.88 -3.29 -2.30
C ILE A 153 14.61 -3.57 -0.82
N SER A 154 14.03 -2.60 -0.13
CA SER A 154 13.55 -2.77 1.24
C SER A 154 12.04 -2.90 1.26
N LYS A 155 11.53 -3.94 1.94
CA LYS A 155 10.09 -4.12 2.16
C LYS A 155 9.67 -3.45 3.47
N VAL A 156 8.52 -2.79 3.42
CA VAL A 156 7.87 -2.15 4.57
C VAL A 156 6.41 -2.58 4.59
N PRO A 157 5.86 -3.03 5.73
CA PRO A 157 4.43 -3.34 5.82
C PRO A 157 3.61 -2.05 5.67
N VAL A 158 2.49 -2.14 4.96
CA VAL A 158 1.55 -1.02 4.86
C VAL A 158 0.71 -0.97 6.14
N THR A 159 0.87 0.09 6.91
CA THR A 159 0.07 0.28 8.13
C THR A 159 -1.31 0.85 7.80
N PRO A 160 -2.32 0.70 8.69
CA PRO A 160 -3.65 1.28 8.46
C PRO A 160 -3.63 2.79 8.25
N ILE A 161 -2.72 3.49 8.93
CA ILE A 161 -2.56 4.95 8.74
C ILE A 161 -2.05 5.23 7.33
N MET A 162 -1.09 4.46 6.82
CA MET A 162 -0.64 4.59 5.43
C MET A 162 -1.78 4.29 4.45
N GLU A 163 -2.58 3.24 4.68
CA GLU A 163 -3.76 2.92 3.87
C GLU A 163 -4.75 4.09 3.83
N GLN A 164 -5.03 4.69 5.00
CA GLN A 164 -5.91 5.85 5.10
C GLN A 164 -5.35 7.04 4.31
N ILE A 165 -4.08 7.40 4.50
CA ILE A 165 -3.46 8.52 3.78
C ILE A 165 -3.48 8.25 2.27
N LEU A 166 -3.15 7.01 1.84
CA LEU A 166 -3.20 6.63 0.43
C LEU A 166 -4.61 6.73 -0.17
N ALA A 167 -5.65 6.41 0.59
CA ALA A 167 -7.04 6.62 0.16
C ALA A 167 -7.39 8.11 0.06
N GLU A 168 -6.94 8.91 1.02
CA GLU A 168 -7.15 10.35 1.06
C GLU A 168 -6.46 11.07 -0.11
N THR A 169 -5.29 10.58 -0.59
CA THR A 169 -4.65 11.18 -1.78
C THR A 169 -5.54 11.20 -3.01
N SER A 170 -6.47 10.25 -3.15
CA SER A 170 -7.42 10.21 -4.27
C SER A 170 -8.51 11.29 -4.18
N GLN A 171 -8.65 11.94 -3.02
CA GLN A 171 -9.67 12.98 -2.80
C GLN A 171 -9.23 14.39 -3.23
N PHE A 172 -7.97 14.55 -3.68
CA PHE A 172 -7.43 15.88 -4.04
C PHE A 172 -8.25 16.62 -5.10
N ALA A 173 -8.94 15.88 -5.97
CA ALA A 173 -9.81 16.47 -7.01
C ALA A 173 -11.03 17.24 -6.44
N GLN A 174 -11.36 17.05 -5.16
CA GLN A 174 -12.40 17.82 -4.47
C GLN A 174 -11.98 19.28 -4.22
N TYR A 175 -10.68 19.55 -4.22
CA TYR A 175 -10.11 20.87 -4.02
C TYR A 175 -9.91 21.58 -5.37
N ARG A 176 -10.21 22.88 -5.44
CA ARG A 176 -10.09 23.65 -6.68
C ARG A 176 -8.66 24.13 -6.92
N GLY A 177 -8.16 23.95 -8.14
CA GLY A 177 -6.88 24.50 -8.58
C GLY A 177 -5.68 24.08 -7.73
N GLY A 178 -4.82 25.02 -7.39
CA GLY A 178 -3.61 24.78 -6.62
C GLY A 178 -3.81 24.21 -5.21
N LEU A 179 -5.01 24.35 -4.62
CA LEU A 179 -5.30 23.79 -3.30
C LEU A 179 -5.26 22.28 -3.29
N GLY A 180 -5.67 21.61 -4.37
CA GLY A 180 -5.57 20.15 -4.50
C GLY A 180 -4.12 19.69 -4.47
N TYR A 181 -3.23 20.37 -5.15
CA TYR A 181 -1.79 20.03 -5.13
C TYR A 181 -1.14 20.34 -3.78
N LEU A 182 -1.53 21.44 -3.12
CA LEU A 182 -1.09 21.74 -1.75
C LEU A 182 -1.54 20.63 -0.76
N TYR A 183 -2.78 20.14 -0.92
CA TYR A 183 -3.28 19.01 -0.14
C TYR A 183 -2.46 17.76 -0.37
N LEU A 184 -2.13 17.42 -1.64
CA LEU A 184 -1.28 16.29 -1.97
C LEU A 184 0.13 16.42 -1.41
N ASP A 185 0.74 17.60 -1.47
CA ASP A 185 2.05 17.84 -0.85
C ASP A 185 2.02 17.57 0.66
N GLY A 186 0.98 18.03 1.36
CA GLY A 186 0.79 17.75 2.79
C GLY A 186 0.64 16.25 3.08
N LYS A 187 -0.20 15.54 2.30
CA LYS A 187 -0.41 14.09 2.45
C LYS A 187 0.84 13.27 2.11
N LEU A 188 1.63 13.72 1.16
CA LEU A 188 2.90 13.09 0.83
C LEU A 188 3.91 13.20 1.98
N LEU A 189 4.07 14.38 2.57
CA LEU A 189 4.98 14.57 3.70
C LEU A 189 4.53 13.76 4.92
N GLU A 190 3.24 13.71 5.21
CA GLU A 190 2.66 12.87 6.25
C GLU A 190 2.98 11.38 6.01
N LEU A 191 2.74 10.91 4.79
CA LEU A 191 3.02 9.52 4.40
C LEU A 191 4.52 9.19 4.49
N LEU A 192 5.38 10.07 4.00
CA LEU A 192 6.83 9.88 4.04
C LEU A 192 7.35 9.85 5.47
N SER A 193 6.86 10.73 6.35
CA SER A 193 7.22 10.73 7.77
C SER A 193 6.96 9.37 8.42
N ILE A 194 5.76 8.80 8.21
CA ILE A 194 5.38 7.49 8.72
C ILE A 194 6.22 6.39 8.07
N TYR A 195 6.35 6.44 6.75
CA TYR A 195 7.06 5.42 5.97
C TYR A 195 8.54 5.32 6.33
N LEU A 196 9.22 6.46 6.45
CA LEU A 196 10.63 6.52 6.83
C LEU A 196 10.85 6.04 8.26
N GLY A 197 9.91 6.33 9.17
CA GLY A 197 9.91 5.78 10.51
C GLY A 197 9.85 4.26 10.52
N GLU A 198 8.92 3.69 9.76
CA GLU A 198 8.83 2.23 9.61
C GLU A 198 10.08 1.63 8.95
N LEU A 199 10.64 2.31 7.95
CA LEU A 199 11.84 1.87 7.24
C LEU A 199 13.07 1.75 8.17
N LEU A 200 13.25 2.67 9.10
CA LEU A 200 14.34 2.64 10.08
C LEU A 200 13.99 1.86 11.35
N GLU A 201 12.76 1.36 11.49
CA GLU A 201 12.27 0.70 12.71
C GLU A 201 12.25 1.69 13.91
N LEU A 202 12.07 2.99 13.62
CA LEU A 202 11.88 4.01 14.62
C LEU A 202 10.43 3.98 15.11
N ASP A 203 10.21 4.01 16.43
CA ASP A 203 8.89 4.06 17.07
C ASP A 203 8.24 5.47 16.96
N ILE A 204 8.19 6.03 15.74
CA ILE A 204 7.78 7.43 15.53
C ILE A 204 6.31 7.68 15.89
N LEU A 205 5.44 6.69 15.80
CA LEU A 205 4.00 6.88 16.00
C LEU A 205 3.48 6.46 17.37
N MET A 206 4.37 5.97 18.23
CA MET A 206 4.00 5.58 19.57
C MET A 206 4.38 6.73 20.53
N GLY A 207 3.48 7.71 20.64
CA GLY A 207 3.51 8.61 21.78
C GLY A 207 3.68 7.79 23.05
N GLU A 208 4.73 8.06 23.81
CA GLU A 208 5.09 7.56 25.15
C GLU A 208 4.30 6.31 25.59
N ASN A 209 4.87 5.13 25.50
CA ASN A 209 4.64 3.96 26.35
C ASN A 209 4.56 2.56 25.73
N ILE A 210 4.73 2.33 24.43
CA ILE A 210 4.84 0.95 23.97
C ILE A 210 5.97 0.85 22.92
N SER A 211 7.18 0.65 23.39
CA SER A 211 8.27 0.09 22.56
C SER A 211 7.90 -1.33 22.16
N MET A 212 7.42 -1.51 20.93
CA MET A 212 7.07 -2.81 20.38
C MET A 212 8.28 -3.36 19.63
N SER A 213 8.79 -4.52 20.05
CA SER A 213 9.90 -5.18 19.37
C SER A 213 9.51 -5.62 17.95
N ARG A 214 10.50 -5.85 17.09
CA ARG A 214 10.29 -6.37 15.72
C ARG A 214 9.49 -7.68 15.70
N THR A 215 9.76 -8.57 16.66
CA THR A 215 9.04 -9.83 16.82
C THR A 215 7.59 -9.62 17.24
N GLU A 216 7.33 -8.67 18.13
CA GLU A 216 5.97 -8.32 18.55
C GLU A 216 5.18 -7.68 17.38
N ARG A 217 5.81 -6.80 16.62
CA ARG A 217 5.20 -6.22 15.42
C ARG A 217 4.86 -7.29 14.37
N ALA A 218 5.79 -8.19 14.07
CA ALA A 218 5.54 -9.31 13.15
C ALA A 218 4.37 -10.18 13.64
N ALA A 219 4.27 -10.42 14.93
CA ALA A 219 3.16 -11.16 15.53
C ALA A 219 1.81 -10.40 15.42
N ILE A 220 1.80 -9.07 15.54
CA ILE A 220 0.59 -8.26 15.33
C ILE A 220 0.12 -8.28 13.87
N LEU A 221 1.04 -8.19 12.92
CA LEU A 221 0.74 -8.32 11.49
C LEU A 221 0.20 -9.71 11.17
N GLU A 222 0.79 -10.75 11.74
CA GLU A 222 0.30 -12.13 11.59
C GLU A 222 -1.09 -12.30 12.22
N ALA A 223 -1.35 -11.68 13.36
CA ALA A 223 -2.67 -11.68 14.00
C ALA A 223 -3.74 -11.09 13.05
N LYS A 224 -3.44 -9.96 12.41
CA LYS A 224 -4.33 -9.38 11.40
C LYS A 224 -4.57 -10.35 10.25
N ARG A 225 -3.50 -10.95 9.70
CA ARG A 225 -3.60 -11.90 8.58
C ARG A 225 -4.50 -13.09 8.92
N ILE A 226 -4.38 -13.62 10.12
CA ILE A 226 -5.24 -14.71 10.63
C ILE A 226 -6.70 -14.25 10.68
N ILE A 227 -6.98 -13.08 11.25
CA ILE A 227 -8.34 -12.51 11.32
C ILE A 227 -8.92 -12.37 9.91
N ASP A 228 -8.18 -11.77 8.99
CA ASP A 228 -8.66 -11.51 7.61
C ASP A 228 -8.95 -12.82 6.85
N SER A 229 -8.15 -13.86 7.09
CA SER A 229 -8.33 -15.16 6.44
C SER A 229 -9.52 -15.97 6.99
N GLN A 230 -9.99 -15.67 8.19
CA GLN A 230 -11.05 -16.41 8.90
C GLN A 230 -12.13 -15.48 9.45
N LEU A 231 -12.45 -14.41 8.72
CA LEU A 231 -13.26 -13.30 9.22
C LEU A 231 -14.62 -13.72 9.79
N ALA A 232 -15.32 -14.66 9.15
CA ALA A 232 -16.60 -15.18 9.62
C ALA A 232 -16.49 -15.94 10.97
N PHE A 233 -15.34 -16.60 11.19
CA PHE A 233 -15.02 -17.37 12.39
C PHE A 233 -13.71 -16.88 13.02
N ALA A 234 -13.58 -15.55 13.12
CA ALA A 234 -12.37 -14.94 13.65
C ALA A 234 -12.05 -15.51 15.04
N PRO A 235 -10.79 -15.93 15.28
CA PRO A 235 -10.38 -16.47 16.56
C PRO A 235 -10.58 -15.45 17.70
N SER A 236 -10.88 -15.95 18.89
CA SER A 236 -10.90 -15.12 20.10
C SER A 236 -9.51 -14.51 20.38
N CYS A 237 -9.46 -13.44 21.16
CA CYS A 237 -8.17 -12.83 21.54
C CYS A 237 -7.24 -13.82 22.24
N GLU A 238 -7.79 -14.79 22.98
CA GLU A 238 -7.00 -15.82 23.66
C GLU A 238 -6.41 -16.84 22.67
N GLU A 239 -7.21 -17.30 21.71
CA GLU A 239 -6.74 -18.19 20.64
C GLU A 239 -5.69 -17.48 19.77
N LEU A 240 -5.98 -16.25 19.37
CA LEU A 240 -5.09 -15.44 18.56
C LEU A 240 -3.76 -15.18 19.27
N SER A 241 -3.76 -14.90 20.58
CA SER A 241 -2.55 -14.69 21.35
C SER A 241 -1.65 -15.94 21.38
N ARG A 242 -2.27 -17.13 21.47
CA ARG A 242 -1.53 -18.41 21.38
C ARG A 242 -0.96 -18.63 19.97
N MET A 243 -1.75 -18.35 18.93
CA MET A 243 -1.32 -18.53 17.53
C MET A 243 -0.13 -17.65 17.15
N VAL A 244 -0.09 -16.41 17.67
CA VAL A 244 0.99 -15.46 17.36
C VAL A 244 2.07 -15.39 18.44
N HIS A 245 2.02 -16.27 19.43
CA HIS A 245 3.02 -16.36 20.53
C HIS A 245 3.22 -15.06 21.32
N LEU A 246 2.15 -14.27 21.49
CA LEU A 246 2.14 -13.09 22.36
C LEU A 246 1.25 -13.32 23.59
N SER A 247 1.56 -12.66 24.71
CA SER A 247 0.57 -12.58 25.78
C SER A 247 -0.64 -11.78 25.32
N MET A 248 -1.82 -12.09 25.85
CA MET A 248 -3.07 -11.41 25.49
C MET A 248 -2.97 -9.87 25.70
N THR A 249 -2.30 -9.44 26.78
CA THR A 249 -2.06 -8.01 27.04
C THR A 249 -1.19 -7.37 25.97
N LYS A 250 -0.10 -8.02 25.56
CA LYS A 250 0.78 -7.52 24.47
C LYS A 250 0.04 -7.49 23.14
N LEU A 251 -0.73 -8.55 22.83
CA LEU A 251 -1.54 -8.61 21.62
C LEU A 251 -2.58 -7.49 21.56
N THR A 252 -3.42 -7.35 22.57
CA THR A 252 -4.52 -6.37 22.55
C THR A 252 -4.00 -4.93 22.57
N ARG A 253 -3.01 -4.62 23.40
CA ARG A 253 -2.39 -3.29 23.44
C ARG A 253 -1.63 -3.00 22.15
N GLY A 254 -0.81 -3.95 21.67
CA GLY A 254 -0.04 -3.82 20.45
C GLY A 254 -0.95 -3.65 19.23
N PHE A 255 -2.01 -4.44 19.13
CA PHE A 255 -2.97 -4.35 18.04
C PHE A 255 -3.70 -2.99 18.05
N SER A 256 -4.21 -2.55 19.22
CA SER A 256 -4.88 -1.25 19.34
C SER A 256 -3.94 -0.09 19.05
N SER A 257 -2.68 -0.19 19.47
CA SER A 257 -1.68 0.82 19.19
C SER A 257 -1.31 0.86 17.70
N PHE A 258 -1.18 -0.30 17.05
CA PHE A 258 -0.76 -0.43 15.65
C PHE A 258 -1.89 -0.11 14.66
N TYR A 259 -3.14 -0.50 14.98
CA TYR A 259 -4.31 -0.34 14.11
C TYR A 259 -5.27 0.78 14.54
N GLY A 260 -4.96 1.51 15.62
CA GLY A 260 -5.79 2.61 16.12
C GLY A 260 -7.12 2.17 16.74
N MET A 261 -7.40 0.86 16.79
CA MET A 261 -8.65 0.31 17.28
C MET A 261 -8.48 -1.09 17.89
N PRO A 262 -9.33 -1.48 18.86
CA PRO A 262 -9.32 -2.82 19.44
C PRO A 262 -9.64 -3.91 18.39
N ILE A 263 -9.10 -5.13 18.59
CA ILE A 263 -9.30 -6.29 17.71
C ILE A 263 -10.78 -6.52 17.37
N HIS A 264 -11.67 -6.45 18.38
CA HIS A 264 -13.09 -6.70 18.15
C HIS A 264 -13.74 -5.66 17.23
N GLN A 265 -13.36 -4.39 17.34
CA GLN A 265 -13.84 -3.33 16.45
C GLN A 265 -13.32 -3.52 15.03
N TYR A 266 -12.07 -3.95 14.90
CA TYR A 266 -11.49 -4.30 13.61
C TYR A 266 -12.29 -5.43 12.93
N VAL A 267 -12.55 -6.53 13.65
CA VAL A 267 -13.34 -7.66 13.11
C VAL A 267 -14.76 -7.21 12.69
N ILE A 268 -15.43 -6.42 13.51
CA ILE A 268 -16.76 -5.88 13.17
C ILE A 268 -16.69 -5.03 11.92
N GLY A 269 -15.76 -4.09 11.83
CA GLY A 269 -15.59 -3.22 10.67
C GLY A 269 -15.35 -4.00 9.36
N GLN A 270 -14.45 -5.01 9.39
CA GLN A 270 -14.21 -5.85 8.22
C GLN A 270 -15.43 -6.67 7.81
N ARG A 271 -16.19 -7.23 8.76
CA ARG A 271 -17.45 -7.95 8.49
C ARG A 271 -18.48 -7.05 7.82
N LEU A 272 -18.65 -5.82 8.30
CA LEU A 272 -19.60 -4.87 7.73
C LEU A 272 -19.17 -4.42 6.33
N THR A 273 -17.86 -4.22 6.11
CA THR A 273 -17.33 -3.91 4.78
C THR A 273 -17.61 -5.04 3.79
N GLN A 274 -17.35 -6.28 4.17
CA GLN A 274 -17.65 -7.45 3.35
C GLN A 274 -19.17 -7.60 3.11
N ALA A 275 -19.98 -7.38 4.14
CA ALA A 275 -21.43 -7.42 4.02
C ALA A 275 -21.97 -6.38 3.04
N ALA A 276 -21.45 -5.15 3.08
CA ALA A 276 -21.83 -4.11 2.14
C ALA A 276 -21.52 -4.49 0.68
N GLN A 277 -20.39 -5.13 0.44
CA GLN A 277 -20.03 -5.63 -0.91
C GLN A 277 -21.00 -6.71 -1.38
N LEU A 278 -21.30 -7.72 -0.56
CA LEU A 278 -22.23 -8.80 -0.89
C LEU A 278 -23.66 -8.29 -1.17
N LEU A 279 -24.12 -7.29 -0.38
CA LEU A 279 -25.44 -6.66 -0.59
C LEU A 279 -25.49 -5.85 -1.89
N LEU A 280 -24.39 -5.21 -2.29
CA LEU A 280 -24.29 -4.46 -3.54
C LEU A 280 -24.27 -5.39 -4.79
N GLU A 281 -23.72 -6.59 -4.66
CA GLU A 281 -23.74 -7.61 -5.71
C GLU A 281 -25.17 -8.13 -5.98
N GLY A 282 -26.07 -8.08 -4.98
CA GLY A 282 -27.52 -8.33 -5.14
C GLY A 282 -27.90 -9.81 -5.17
N ASP A 283 -26.96 -10.74 -5.04
CA ASP A 283 -27.21 -12.20 -5.13
C ASP A 283 -27.68 -12.82 -3.81
N TRP A 284 -27.60 -12.07 -2.69
CA TRP A 284 -27.82 -12.57 -1.35
C TRP A 284 -28.85 -11.74 -0.59
N ASN A 285 -29.72 -12.39 0.20
CA ASN A 285 -30.58 -11.66 1.12
C ASN A 285 -29.86 -11.30 2.43
N VAL A 286 -30.42 -10.37 3.19
CA VAL A 286 -29.82 -9.83 4.43
C VAL A 286 -29.47 -10.93 5.46
N SER A 287 -30.30 -11.97 5.56
CA SER A 287 -30.06 -13.08 6.51
C SER A 287 -28.92 -13.98 6.06
N GLU A 288 -28.80 -14.22 4.76
CA GLU A 288 -27.68 -14.96 4.17
C GLU A 288 -26.38 -14.20 4.31
N VAL A 289 -26.38 -12.90 3.99
CA VAL A 289 -25.20 -12.03 4.19
C VAL A 289 -24.76 -12.05 5.65
N ALA A 290 -25.69 -11.89 6.60
CA ALA A 290 -25.38 -11.95 8.03
C ALA A 290 -24.67 -13.27 8.40
N ALA A 291 -25.14 -14.40 7.92
CA ALA A 291 -24.54 -15.70 8.16
C ALA A 291 -23.13 -15.81 7.51
N ILE A 292 -22.96 -15.37 6.25
CA ILE A 292 -21.69 -15.41 5.51
C ILE A 292 -20.62 -14.62 6.25
N VAL A 293 -20.95 -13.43 6.77
CA VAL A 293 -19.98 -12.58 7.47
C VAL A 293 -19.83 -12.91 8.97
N GLY A 294 -20.47 -14.00 9.44
CA GLY A 294 -20.24 -14.57 10.76
C GLY A 294 -21.11 -14.03 11.88
N TYR A 295 -22.31 -13.52 11.56
CA TYR A 295 -23.34 -13.22 12.58
C TYR A 295 -24.30 -14.39 12.75
N GLY A 296 -24.37 -14.91 13.97
CA GLY A 296 -25.28 -16.02 14.29
C GLY A 296 -26.78 -15.67 14.25
N LYS A 297 -27.13 -14.37 14.26
CA LYS A 297 -28.49 -13.86 14.14
C LYS A 297 -28.54 -12.60 13.29
N ALA A 298 -29.50 -12.53 12.37
CA ALA A 298 -29.69 -11.37 11.50
C ALA A 298 -30.01 -10.08 12.28
N SER A 299 -30.64 -10.19 13.46
CA SER A 299 -30.89 -9.05 14.33
C SER A 299 -29.61 -8.40 14.88
N ASN A 300 -28.61 -9.22 15.21
CA ASN A 300 -27.32 -8.69 15.68
C ASN A 300 -26.54 -8.02 14.54
N PHE A 301 -26.68 -8.55 13.32
CA PHE A 301 -26.13 -7.93 12.13
C PHE A 301 -26.80 -6.58 11.84
N ALA A 302 -28.14 -6.53 11.85
CA ALA A 302 -28.87 -5.29 11.60
C ALA A 302 -28.62 -4.21 12.66
N ALA A 303 -28.27 -4.59 13.88
CA ALA A 303 -27.90 -3.63 14.93
C ALA A 303 -26.45 -3.11 14.80
N ALA A 304 -25.59 -3.83 14.07
CA ALA A 304 -24.19 -3.47 13.85
C ALA A 304 -23.97 -2.73 12.51
N PHE A 305 -24.82 -3.03 11.53
CA PHE A 305 -24.82 -2.43 10.19
C PHE A 305 -25.54 -1.10 10.18
#